data_df526b07a459fe6232a9a08e0be2c2f5
#
_entry.id   df526b07a459fe6232a9a08e0be2c2f5
#
_cell.length_a   1.000
_cell.length_b   1.000
_cell.length_c   1.000
_cell.angle_alpha   90.00
_cell.angle_beta   90.00
_cell.angle_gamma   90.00
#
_symmetry.space_group_name_H-M   'P 1'
#
loop_
_entity.id
_entity.type
_entity.pdbx_description
1 polymer ?
#
loop_
_entity_poly.entity_id
_entity_poly.type
_entity_poly.pdbx_seq_one_letter_code
_entity_poly.pdbx_strand_id
1 'polypeptide(L)'
;MPLLTLCFQLHQPFRLSPEGTSLFWDEKNREIFAQRADRCYVPTLRMFSDLVRTHYDFKICLSLSGTFIEQAELYQPQVLDALKGLLHLGGDTRQVEFLEQPYYFSYASFFADPCKTEFKEQVSLHRQKMHDIFGVKPTAFANTGLSYNNEIANIVADMGFRAILCEPTDKTVDVRTRTPILANEVHRAIGRKGRPRKLAVLPRNAALSRRLALNFNGDVLTAGQYADLVHDAGGEVMALYGDFPLVETGTPAYEKMVEFWRSLAEEVTTRTDIVPANPTEIAEWFQITECPMVDCPDPVDSLPETMSGQPGTPPSHAQWVLFRNIESLETDAKRAGGDLVRRFRYLTTSDHLQYLRENGASRELIGDPINPYDSVATATYALTHAIDELFHAVRSFNILKKSARTPVIVVTPETGRLPSEGMGQFAKYVSGKSGGLGEVISALC
;
A
#
# COMPACT_ATOMS: atom_id res chain seq x y z
N MET A 1 -22.22 2.17 -23.00
CA MET A 1 -22.22 1.05 -22.03
C MET A 1 -20.92 1.19 -21.23
N PRO A 2 -20.99 1.63 -19.98
CA PRO A 2 -19.80 1.75 -19.17
C PRO A 2 -19.25 0.36 -18.80
N LEU A 3 -17.91 0.22 -18.81
CA LEU A 3 -17.22 -0.92 -18.22
C LEU A 3 -17.15 -0.72 -16.71
N LEU A 4 -17.74 -1.60 -15.93
CA LEU A 4 -17.74 -1.53 -14.47
C LEU A 4 -16.63 -2.35 -13.89
N THR A 5 -15.73 -1.72 -13.12
CA THR A 5 -14.73 -2.44 -12.33
C THR A 5 -14.95 -2.20 -10.84
N LEU A 6 -15.03 -3.30 -10.08
CA LEU A 6 -15.25 -3.32 -8.64
C LEU A 6 -13.94 -3.71 -7.95
N CYS A 7 -13.28 -2.75 -7.30
CA CYS A 7 -11.99 -2.96 -6.65
C CYS A 7 -12.09 -2.72 -5.13
N PHE A 8 -11.49 -3.59 -4.35
CA PHE A 8 -11.50 -3.50 -2.89
C PHE A 8 -10.09 -3.62 -2.31
N GLN A 9 -9.79 -2.74 -1.36
CA GLN A 9 -8.56 -2.77 -0.58
C GLN A 9 -8.72 -3.65 0.66
N LEU A 10 -7.87 -4.65 0.81
CA LEU A 10 -7.65 -5.38 2.06
C LEU A 10 -6.30 -4.94 2.64
N HIS A 11 -6.35 -4.21 3.73
CA HIS A 11 -5.16 -3.70 4.40
C HIS A 11 -5.31 -3.82 5.91
N GLN A 12 -4.21 -4.19 6.58
CA GLN A 12 -4.03 -4.14 8.02
C GLN A 12 -2.60 -3.67 8.34
N PRO A 13 -2.44 -2.54 9.04
CA PRO A 13 -1.13 -2.12 9.52
C PRO A 13 -0.67 -2.97 10.69
N PHE A 14 0.63 -3.15 10.86
CA PHE A 14 1.19 -3.52 12.16
C PHE A 14 1.23 -2.28 13.04
N ARG A 15 0.31 -2.20 14.01
CA ARG A 15 0.20 -1.07 14.94
C ARG A 15 1.38 -1.05 15.89
N LEU A 16 1.93 0.13 16.11
CA LEU A 16 3.07 0.34 16.99
C LEU A 16 2.64 0.28 18.46
N SER A 17 3.55 -0.17 19.33
CA SER A 17 3.32 -0.21 20.77
C SER A 17 3.15 1.19 21.35
N PRO A 18 2.06 1.49 22.07
CA PRO A 18 1.88 2.79 22.72
C PRO A 18 2.81 2.99 23.91
N GLU A 19 3.40 1.91 24.45
CA GLU A 19 4.29 1.93 25.62
C GLU A 19 5.77 1.98 25.25
N GLY A 20 6.12 1.74 23.97
CA GLY A 20 7.50 1.71 23.51
C GLY A 20 8.31 0.52 24.02
N THR A 21 7.69 -0.50 24.59
CA THR A 21 8.38 -1.71 25.11
C THR A 21 8.77 -2.69 24.00
N SER A 22 8.10 -2.61 22.87
CA SER A 22 8.35 -3.36 21.64
C SER A 22 7.98 -2.50 20.44
N LEU A 23 8.45 -2.84 19.23
CA LEU A 23 8.08 -2.11 18.02
C LEU A 23 6.57 -2.20 17.77
N PHE A 24 6.00 -3.41 17.87
CA PHE A 24 4.60 -3.66 17.57
C PHE A 24 3.76 -3.92 18.81
N TRP A 25 2.52 -3.56 18.73
CA TRP A 25 1.48 -3.94 19.69
C TRP A 25 0.88 -5.30 19.31
N ASP A 26 1.68 -6.36 19.49
CA ASP A 26 1.40 -7.71 18.97
C ASP A 26 0.07 -8.28 19.43
N GLU A 27 -0.28 -8.11 20.71
CA GLU A 27 -1.54 -8.58 21.27
C GLU A 27 -2.73 -7.89 20.58
N LYS A 28 -2.64 -6.57 20.41
CA LYS A 28 -3.70 -5.78 19.76
C LYS A 28 -3.83 -6.07 18.28
N ASN A 29 -2.72 -6.26 17.58
CA ASN A 29 -2.70 -6.65 16.17
C ASN A 29 -3.38 -8.02 15.99
N ARG A 30 -3.06 -8.99 16.84
CA ARG A 30 -3.68 -10.32 16.83
C ARG A 30 -5.17 -10.27 17.12
N GLU A 31 -5.57 -9.53 18.17
CA GLU A 31 -6.98 -9.37 18.56
C GLU A 31 -7.81 -8.81 17.41
N ILE A 32 -7.39 -7.66 16.85
CA ILE A 32 -8.11 -6.98 15.77
C ILE A 32 -8.17 -7.86 14.52
N PHE A 33 -7.05 -8.47 14.12
CA PHE A 33 -7.02 -9.30 12.94
C PHE A 33 -7.90 -10.55 13.07
N ALA A 34 -7.82 -11.24 14.22
CA ALA A 34 -8.61 -12.44 14.48
C ALA A 34 -10.12 -12.13 14.48
N GLN A 35 -10.53 -11.07 15.18
CA GLN A 35 -11.92 -10.66 15.18
C GLN A 35 -12.46 -10.37 13.78
N ARG A 36 -11.69 -9.65 12.96
CA ARG A 36 -12.08 -9.31 11.59
C ARG A 36 -12.05 -10.53 10.66
N ALA A 37 -11.08 -11.42 10.84
CA ALA A 37 -11.02 -12.64 10.06
C ALA A 37 -12.29 -13.48 10.21
N ASP A 38 -12.71 -13.70 11.44
CA ASP A 38 -13.85 -14.56 11.74
C ASP A 38 -15.20 -13.88 11.43
N ARG A 39 -15.31 -12.59 11.69
CA ARG A 39 -16.60 -11.88 11.57
C ARG A 39 -16.80 -11.15 10.25
N CYS A 40 -15.72 -10.79 9.54
CA CYS A 40 -15.82 -10.01 8.31
C CYS A 40 -15.13 -10.66 7.13
N TYR A 41 -13.78 -10.90 7.18
CA TYR A 41 -13.03 -11.31 5.99
C TYR A 41 -13.50 -12.65 5.43
N VAL A 42 -13.49 -13.71 6.23
CA VAL A 42 -13.83 -15.05 5.76
C VAL A 42 -15.29 -15.14 5.30
N PRO A 43 -16.28 -14.62 6.06
CA PRO A 43 -17.68 -14.63 5.59
C PRO A 43 -17.90 -13.86 4.28
N THR A 44 -17.31 -12.66 4.15
CA THR A 44 -17.46 -11.85 2.94
C THR A 44 -16.74 -12.46 1.73
N LEU A 45 -15.54 -13.04 1.92
CA LEU A 45 -14.84 -13.78 0.86
C LEU A 45 -15.63 -15.00 0.39
N ARG A 46 -16.29 -15.72 1.30
CA ARG A 46 -17.19 -16.83 0.93
C ARG A 46 -18.38 -16.34 0.13
N MET A 47 -19.00 -15.23 0.55
CA MET A 47 -20.08 -14.60 -0.23
C MET A 47 -19.62 -14.26 -1.65
N PHE A 48 -18.46 -13.60 -1.82
CA PHE A 48 -17.93 -13.32 -3.17
C PHE A 48 -17.58 -14.59 -3.94
N SER A 49 -17.11 -15.64 -3.28
CA SER A 49 -16.87 -16.94 -3.93
C SER A 49 -18.16 -17.56 -4.48
N ASP A 50 -19.28 -17.41 -3.75
CA ASP A 50 -20.58 -17.86 -4.22
C ASP A 50 -21.07 -17.03 -5.41
N LEU A 51 -20.86 -15.72 -5.41
CA LEU A 51 -21.22 -14.84 -6.53
C LEU A 51 -20.43 -15.14 -7.80
N VAL A 52 -19.12 -15.33 -7.69
CA VAL A 52 -18.24 -15.74 -8.81
C VAL A 52 -18.67 -17.09 -9.39
N ARG A 53 -19.10 -18.03 -8.53
CA ARG A 53 -19.55 -19.35 -8.96
C ARG A 53 -20.90 -19.31 -9.67
N THR A 54 -21.81 -18.44 -9.23
CA THR A 54 -23.20 -18.41 -9.72
C THR A 54 -23.42 -17.43 -10.88
N HIS A 55 -22.55 -16.42 -11.03
CA HIS A 55 -22.65 -15.37 -12.06
C HIS A 55 -21.36 -15.30 -12.87
N TYR A 56 -21.34 -15.93 -14.03
CA TYR A 56 -20.13 -16.10 -14.86
C TYR A 56 -19.47 -14.77 -15.26
N ASP A 57 -20.26 -13.72 -15.49
CA ASP A 57 -19.76 -12.40 -15.90
C ASP A 57 -19.50 -11.46 -14.71
N PHE A 58 -19.79 -11.87 -13.46
CA PHE A 58 -19.49 -11.07 -12.29
C PHE A 58 -17.99 -11.00 -12.05
N LYS A 59 -17.45 -9.78 -11.87
CA LYS A 59 -16.02 -9.55 -11.72
C LYS A 59 -15.69 -8.72 -10.48
N ILE A 60 -14.58 -9.05 -9.85
CA ILE A 60 -14.08 -8.38 -8.63
C ILE A 60 -12.56 -8.28 -8.65
N CYS A 61 -12.04 -7.16 -8.22
CA CYS A 61 -10.60 -6.92 -8.06
C CYS A 61 -10.25 -6.73 -6.59
N LEU A 62 -9.16 -7.32 -6.15
CA LEU A 62 -8.68 -7.20 -4.78
C LEU A 62 -7.26 -6.66 -4.75
N SER A 63 -7.03 -5.63 -3.93
CA SER A 63 -5.73 -5.08 -3.63
C SER A 63 -5.34 -5.49 -2.20
N LEU A 64 -4.30 -6.30 -2.06
CA LEU A 64 -3.88 -6.89 -0.79
C LEU A 64 -2.56 -6.28 -0.37
N SER A 65 -2.47 -5.58 0.79
CA SER A 65 -1.15 -5.14 1.25
C SER A 65 -0.29 -6.30 1.75
N GLY A 66 1.03 -6.18 1.62
CA GLY A 66 1.95 -7.19 2.14
C GLY A 66 1.80 -7.38 3.65
N THR A 67 1.56 -6.30 4.41
CA THR A 67 1.31 -6.36 5.86
C THR A 67 0.02 -7.09 6.22
N PHE A 68 -1.02 -6.98 5.39
CA PHE A 68 -2.24 -7.78 5.55
C PHE A 68 -1.96 -9.27 5.34
N ILE A 69 -1.22 -9.61 4.28
CA ILE A 69 -0.84 -11.01 3.98
C ILE A 69 0.00 -11.58 5.12
N GLU A 70 0.99 -10.83 5.63
CA GLU A 70 1.81 -11.26 6.77
C GLU A 70 0.98 -11.52 8.03
N GLN A 71 0.03 -10.62 8.37
CA GLN A 71 -0.84 -10.83 9.52
C GLN A 71 -1.79 -12.02 9.32
N ALA A 72 -2.26 -12.25 8.10
CA ALA A 72 -3.04 -13.44 7.79
C ALA A 72 -2.23 -14.72 7.99
N GLU A 73 -0.98 -14.76 7.52
CA GLU A 73 -0.07 -15.89 7.76
C GLU A 73 0.18 -16.14 9.25
N LEU A 74 0.40 -15.06 10.02
CA LEU A 74 0.76 -15.15 11.43
C LEU A 74 -0.42 -15.50 12.33
N TYR A 75 -1.59 -14.96 12.06
CA TYR A 75 -2.71 -14.98 13.02
C TYR A 75 -3.89 -15.81 12.54
N GLN A 76 -4.23 -15.78 11.24
CA GLN A 76 -5.46 -16.40 10.71
C GLN A 76 -5.26 -16.91 9.27
N PRO A 77 -4.53 -18.03 9.07
CA PRO A 77 -4.24 -18.58 7.73
C PRO A 77 -5.47 -18.88 6.88
N GLN A 78 -6.64 -19.16 7.52
CA GLN A 78 -7.89 -19.41 6.80
C GLN A 78 -8.34 -18.24 5.91
N VAL A 79 -7.88 -17.01 6.17
CA VAL A 79 -8.13 -15.85 5.30
C VAL A 79 -7.42 -16.04 3.96
N LEU A 80 -6.16 -16.53 3.98
CA LEU A 80 -5.42 -16.83 2.75
C LEU A 80 -6.03 -18.00 1.99
N ASP A 81 -6.54 -19.01 2.71
CA ASP A 81 -7.22 -20.16 2.08
C ASP A 81 -8.50 -19.69 1.38
N ALA A 82 -9.27 -18.79 1.99
CA ALA A 82 -10.45 -18.20 1.38
C ALA A 82 -10.11 -17.37 0.13
N LEU A 83 -9.03 -16.56 0.17
CA LEU A 83 -8.54 -15.80 -0.98
C LEU A 83 -8.05 -16.69 -2.11
N LYS A 84 -7.30 -17.75 -1.81
CA LYS A 84 -6.86 -18.75 -2.79
C LYS A 84 -8.05 -19.47 -3.42
N GLY A 85 -9.06 -19.82 -2.61
CA GLY A 85 -10.30 -20.42 -3.09
C GLY A 85 -11.06 -19.52 -4.06
N LEU A 86 -11.20 -18.23 -3.71
CA LEU A 86 -11.83 -17.23 -4.59
C LEU A 86 -11.05 -17.05 -5.89
N LEU A 87 -9.72 -16.93 -5.82
CA LEU A 87 -8.87 -16.83 -7.00
C LEU A 87 -8.97 -18.07 -7.89
N HIS A 88 -8.96 -19.27 -7.31
CA HIS A 88 -9.10 -20.52 -8.07
C HIS A 88 -10.43 -20.62 -8.82
N LEU A 89 -11.52 -20.13 -8.22
CA LEU A 89 -12.84 -20.11 -8.86
C LEU A 89 -12.90 -19.15 -10.05
N GLY A 90 -12.27 -17.97 -9.93
CA GLY A 90 -12.42 -16.87 -10.89
C GLY A 90 -11.18 -16.56 -11.72
N GLY A 91 -10.03 -17.20 -11.47
CA GLY A 91 -8.77 -16.85 -12.13
C GLY A 91 -8.73 -17.21 -13.61
N ASP A 92 -9.15 -18.41 -13.97
CA ASP A 92 -9.17 -18.88 -15.36
C ASP A 92 -10.23 -18.15 -16.21
N THR A 93 -11.31 -17.70 -15.58
CA THR A 93 -12.41 -16.94 -16.22
C THR A 93 -12.17 -15.44 -16.21
N ARG A 94 -11.08 -14.98 -15.58
CA ARG A 94 -10.78 -13.57 -15.32
C ARG A 94 -11.86 -12.84 -14.50
N GLN A 95 -12.63 -13.56 -13.69
CA GLN A 95 -13.61 -12.94 -12.79
C GLN A 95 -12.95 -12.32 -11.56
N VAL A 96 -11.77 -12.79 -11.17
CA VAL A 96 -11.02 -12.30 -10.03
C VAL A 96 -9.64 -11.80 -10.49
N GLU A 97 -9.34 -10.53 -10.23
CA GLU A 97 -8.03 -9.94 -10.48
C GLU A 97 -7.42 -9.43 -9.17
N PHE A 98 -6.13 -9.73 -8.94
CA PHE A 98 -5.37 -9.11 -7.87
C PHE A 98 -4.55 -7.95 -8.41
N LEU A 99 -4.53 -6.84 -7.64
CA LEU A 99 -3.81 -5.62 -7.99
C LEU A 99 -2.45 -5.58 -7.29
N GLU A 100 -1.49 -4.96 -7.94
CA GLU A 100 -0.19 -4.64 -7.37
C GLU A 100 -0.24 -3.33 -6.59
N GLN A 101 0.56 -3.21 -5.52
CA GLN A 101 0.68 -2.00 -4.72
C GLN A 101 2.01 -1.97 -3.95
N PRO A 102 2.37 -0.86 -3.25
CA PRO A 102 3.49 -0.85 -2.32
C PRO A 102 3.24 -1.85 -1.16
N TYR A 103 4.23 -2.70 -0.86
CA TYR A 103 4.11 -3.80 0.11
C TYR A 103 3.56 -3.36 1.46
N TYR A 104 4.09 -2.25 2.00
CA TYR A 104 3.75 -1.73 3.32
C TYR A 104 2.59 -0.73 3.30
N PHE A 105 1.87 -0.60 2.18
CA PHE A 105 0.83 0.41 2.00
C PHE A 105 1.34 1.80 2.38
N SER A 106 2.46 2.18 1.80
CA SER A 106 3.25 3.34 2.19
C SER A 106 3.19 4.47 1.17
N TYR A 107 3.52 5.68 1.60
CA TYR A 107 3.76 6.82 0.72
C TYR A 107 5.21 6.93 0.21
N ALA A 108 5.95 5.82 0.13
CA ALA A 108 7.32 5.82 -0.37
C ALA A 108 7.47 6.34 -1.82
N SER A 109 6.38 6.34 -2.60
CA SER A 109 6.32 7.00 -3.92
C SER A 109 6.55 8.51 -3.87
N PHE A 110 6.42 9.16 -2.69
CA PHE A 110 6.64 10.58 -2.44
C PHE A 110 7.96 10.89 -1.74
N PHE A 111 8.81 9.91 -1.50
CA PHE A 111 10.17 10.15 -1.01
C PHE A 111 10.96 11.00 -2.00
N ALA A 112 11.83 11.85 -1.50
CA ALA A 112 12.59 12.81 -2.31
C ALA A 112 13.65 12.14 -3.21
N ASP A 113 13.99 10.86 -2.98
CA ASP A 113 14.90 10.10 -3.84
C ASP A 113 14.45 10.16 -5.31
N PRO A 114 15.23 10.79 -6.24
CA PRO A 114 14.84 10.90 -7.65
C PRO A 114 14.70 9.55 -8.35
N CYS A 115 15.34 8.51 -7.81
CA CYS A 115 15.24 7.15 -8.33
C CYS A 115 14.02 6.39 -7.79
N LYS A 116 13.37 6.92 -6.74
CA LYS A 116 12.26 6.26 -6.02
C LYS A 116 12.60 4.81 -5.64
N THR A 117 13.80 4.65 -5.09
CA THR A 117 14.37 3.31 -4.85
C THR A 117 13.51 2.51 -3.88
N GLU A 118 13.10 3.12 -2.75
CA GLU A 118 12.27 2.43 -1.76
C GLU A 118 10.90 2.05 -2.33
N PHE A 119 10.27 2.95 -3.09
CA PHE A 119 8.99 2.64 -3.75
C PHE A 119 9.10 1.41 -4.66
N LYS A 120 10.11 1.39 -5.53
CA LYS A 120 10.36 0.26 -6.44
C LYS A 120 10.66 -1.04 -5.70
N GLU A 121 11.42 -0.96 -4.62
CA GLU A 121 11.74 -2.13 -3.78
C GLU A 121 10.48 -2.67 -3.11
N GLN A 122 9.61 -1.81 -2.57
CA GLN A 122 8.35 -2.25 -1.97
C GLN A 122 7.42 -2.89 -3.00
N VAL A 123 7.30 -2.33 -4.21
CA VAL A 123 6.52 -2.96 -5.29
C VAL A 123 7.12 -4.32 -5.67
N SER A 124 8.45 -4.43 -5.73
CA SER A 124 9.12 -5.70 -6.05
C SER A 124 8.91 -6.75 -4.96
N LEU A 125 8.95 -6.36 -3.67
CA LEU A 125 8.64 -7.23 -2.54
C LEU A 125 7.18 -7.72 -2.59
N HIS A 126 6.26 -6.82 -2.93
CA HIS A 126 4.86 -7.19 -3.05
C HIS A 126 4.63 -8.17 -4.19
N ARG A 127 5.21 -7.93 -5.35
CA ARG A 127 5.17 -8.84 -6.51
C ARG A 127 5.69 -10.23 -6.16
N GLN A 128 6.81 -10.30 -5.43
CA GLN A 128 7.35 -11.58 -4.98
C GLN A 128 6.37 -12.27 -4.02
N LYS A 129 5.81 -11.55 -3.06
CA LYS A 129 4.83 -12.09 -2.10
C LYS A 129 3.58 -12.62 -2.79
N MET A 130 3.04 -11.86 -3.76
CA MET A 130 1.87 -12.28 -4.55
C MET A 130 2.15 -13.54 -5.36
N HIS A 131 3.35 -13.64 -5.94
CA HIS A 131 3.77 -14.86 -6.63
C HIS A 131 3.91 -16.05 -5.66
N ASP A 132 4.57 -15.87 -4.51
CA ASP A 132 4.85 -16.95 -3.56
C ASP A 132 3.59 -17.51 -2.91
N ILE A 133 2.61 -16.65 -2.59
CA ILE A 133 1.39 -17.06 -1.89
C ILE A 133 0.28 -17.50 -2.85
N PHE A 134 0.11 -16.79 -3.96
CA PHE A 134 -1.04 -16.96 -4.88
C PHE A 134 -0.65 -17.42 -6.28
N GLY A 135 0.63 -17.47 -6.63
CA GLY A 135 1.08 -17.86 -7.96
C GLY A 135 0.78 -16.81 -9.06
N VAL A 136 0.37 -15.59 -8.69
CA VAL A 136 -0.04 -14.55 -9.64
C VAL A 136 1.03 -13.48 -9.87
N LYS A 137 0.92 -12.82 -11.02
CA LYS A 137 1.72 -11.65 -11.37
C LYS A 137 0.77 -10.54 -11.80
N PRO A 138 0.35 -9.66 -10.88
CA PRO A 138 -0.55 -8.56 -11.20
C PRO A 138 0.00 -7.65 -12.30
N THR A 139 -0.88 -7.14 -13.17
CA THR A 139 -0.54 -6.22 -14.26
C THR A 139 -1.25 -4.89 -14.15
N ALA A 140 -2.19 -4.74 -13.24
CA ALA A 140 -2.80 -3.47 -12.85
C ALA A 140 -2.28 -3.03 -11.47
N PHE A 141 -2.18 -1.73 -11.27
CA PHE A 141 -1.54 -1.12 -10.10
C PHE A 141 -2.49 -0.16 -9.38
N ALA A 142 -2.48 -0.22 -8.06
CA ALA A 142 -3.16 0.72 -7.17
C ALA A 142 -2.17 1.27 -6.15
N ASN A 143 -1.77 2.54 -6.26
CA ASN A 143 -0.89 3.15 -5.27
C ASN A 143 -1.62 3.40 -3.95
N THR A 144 -0.89 3.60 -2.87
CA THR A 144 -1.46 3.93 -1.56
C THR A 144 -2.36 5.15 -1.65
N GLY A 145 -3.62 5.00 -1.20
CA GLY A 145 -4.65 6.03 -1.32
C GLY A 145 -4.96 6.44 -2.77
N LEU A 146 -4.67 5.59 -3.75
CA LEU A 146 -4.76 5.89 -5.18
C LEU A 146 -4.01 7.15 -5.61
N SER A 147 -2.97 7.53 -4.85
CA SER A 147 -2.15 8.70 -5.13
C SER A 147 -1.47 8.59 -6.49
N TYR A 148 -1.57 9.65 -7.28
CA TYR A 148 -1.11 9.69 -8.68
C TYR A 148 -0.37 10.98 -8.96
N ASN A 149 0.72 10.88 -9.70
CA ASN A 149 1.37 11.98 -10.41
C ASN A 149 2.14 11.43 -11.61
N ASN A 150 2.70 12.31 -12.44
CA ASN A 150 3.41 11.91 -13.65
C ASN A 150 4.65 11.05 -13.36
N GLU A 151 5.37 11.29 -12.25
CA GLU A 151 6.54 10.52 -11.88
C GLU A 151 6.18 9.09 -11.50
N ILE A 152 5.17 8.93 -10.62
CA ILE A 152 4.62 7.62 -10.23
C ILE A 152 4.17 6.85 -11.47
N ALA A 153 3.39 7.48 -12.34
CA ALA A 153 2.88 6.85 -13.56
C ALA A 153 4.01 6.37 -14.48
N ASN A 154 5.09 7.16 -14.62
CA ASN A 154 6.24 6.76 -15.42
C ASN A 154 6.97 5.56 -14.83
N ILE A 155 7.16 5.52 -13.51
CA ILE A 155 7.80 4.40 -12.82
C ILE A 155 6.95 3.13 -12.95
N VAL A 156 5.65 3.24 -12.71
CA VAL A 156 4.70 2.12 -12.84
C VAL A 156 4.72 1.57 -14.27
N ALA A 157 4.72 2.45 -15.29
CA ALA A 157 4.84 2.03 -16.68
C ALA A 157 6.20 1.35 -16.98
N ASP A 158 7.32 1.89 -16.44
CA ASP A 158 8.65 1.30 -16.59
C ASP A 158 8.77 -0.07 -15.91
N MET A 159 7.99 -0.33 -14.86
CA MET A 159 7.88 -1.64 -14.18
C MET A 159 7.00 -2.64 -14.93
N GLY A 160 6.39 -2.23 -16.08
CA GLY A 160 5.64 -3.10 -16.99
C GLY A 160 4.16 -3.26 -16.67
N PHE A 161 3.58 -2.40 -15.82
CA PHE A 161 2.14 -2.40 -15.59
C PHE A 161 1.38 -1.83 -16.79
N ARG A 162 0.12 -2.29 -16.95
CA ARG A 162 -0.76 -1.92 -18.06
C ARG A 162 -1.83 -0.90 -17.67
N ALA A 163 -2.28 -0.95 -16.41
CA ALA A 163 -3.26 -0.03 -15.85
C ALA A 163 -2.80 0.49 -14.49
N ILE A 164 -3.20 1.73 -14.17
CA ILE A 164 -3.10 2.33 -12.85
C ILE A 164 -4.43 2.95 -12.49
N LEU A 165 -4.95 2.63 -11.28
CA LEU A 165 -6.07 3.33 -10.70
C LEU A 165 -5.55 4.60 -10.03
N CYS A 166 -6.32 5.69 -10.10
CA CYS A 166 -5.96 6.95 -9.47
C CYS A 166 -7.16 7.64 -8.83
N GLU A 167 -6.93 8.38 -7.74
CA GLU A 167 -7.89 9.35 -7.22
C GLU A 167 -7.69 10.66 -7.99
N PRO A 168 -8.65 11.09 -8.81
CA PRO A 168 -8.54 12.35 -9.55
C PRO A 168 -8.63 13.53 -8.58
N THR A 169 -7.77 14.52 -8.78
CA THR A 169 -7.78 15.79 -8.06
C THR A 169 -7.90 16.94 -9.05
N ASP A 170 -8.11 18.16 -8.56
CA ASP A 170 -8.15 19.36 -9.42
C ASP A 170 -6.84 19.58 -10.21
N LYS A 171 -5.75 18.96 -9.76
CA LYS A 171 -4.43 19.01 -10.41
C LYS A 171 -4.26 17.92 -11.48
N THR A 172 -5.15 16.96 -11.53
CA THR A 172 -5.16 15.87 -12.52
C THR A 172 -5.95 16.32 -13.73
N VAL A 173 -5.25 16.82 -14.75
CA VAL A 173 -5.87 17.50 -15.88
C VAL A 173 -5.61 16.79 -17.21
N ASP A 174 -6.52 16.93 -18.16
CA ASP A 174 -6.27 16.55 -19.55
C ASP A 174 -5.22 17.47 -20.17
N VAL A 175 -4.25 16.91 -20.88
CA VAL A 175 -3.11 17.64 -21.49
C VAL A 175 -3.58 18.68 -22.50
N ARG A 176 -4.64 18.41 -23.27
CA ARG A 176 -5.13 19.25 -24.36
C ARG A 176 -6.04 20.37 -23.87
N THR A 177 -7.01 20.01 -23.01
CA THR A 177 -8.03 20.95 -22.54
C THR A 177 -7.61 21.72 -21.31
N ARG A 178 -6.64 21.18 -20.53
CA ARG A 178 -6.19 21.73 -19.24
C ARG A 178 -7.31 21.78 -18.20
N THR A 179 -8.36 21.00 -18.40
CA THR A 179 -9.46 20.84 -17.45
C THR A 179 -9.24 19.57 -16.61
N PRO A 180 -9.79 19.49 -15.39
CA PRO A 180 -9.79 18.25 -14.61
C PRO A 180 -10.31 17.07 -15.43
N ILE A 181 -9.71 15.90 -15.27
CA ILE A 181 -10.14 14.69 -15.97
C ILE A 181 -11.49 14.20 -15.45
N LEU A 182 -12.24 13.51 -16.31
CA LEU A 182 -13.49 12.87 -15.93
C LEU A 182 -13.24 11.49 -15.34
N ALA A 183 -13.97 11.17 -14.26
CA ALA A 183 -13.84 9.91 -13.56
C ALA A 183 -14.44 8.69 -14.29
N ASN A 184 -15.10 8.92 -15.42
CA ASN A 184 -15.78 7.91 -16.21
C ASN A 184 -15.21 7.75 -17.64
N GLU A 185 -13.97 8.18 -17.84
CA GLU A 185 -13.21 8.04 -19.08
C GLU A 185 -11.92 7.27 -18.87
N VAL A 186 -11.47 6.55 -19.91
CA VAL A 186 -10.14 5.93 -19.92
C VAL A 186 -9.11 6.93 -20.41
N HIS A 187 -8.09 7.16 -19.62
CA HIS A 187 -6.99 8.05 -19.96
C HIS A 187 -5.68 7.27 -20.11
N ARG A 188 -4.65 7.95 -20.61
CA ARG A 188 -3.28 7.43 -20.67
C ARG A 188 -2.31 8.33 -19.94
N ALA A 189 -1.27 7.75 -19.37
CA ALA A 189 -0.24 8.50 -18.69
C ALA A 189 0.63 9.31 -19.65
N ILE A 190 1.03 10.52 -19.22
CA ILE A 190 2.05 11.31 -19.90
C ILE A 190 3.43 10.83 -19.47
N GLY A 191 4.30 10.60 -20.42
CA GLY A 191 5.69 10.23 -20.18
C GLY A 191 6.64 11.41 -20.16
N ARG A 192 7.89 11.12 -19.85
CA ARG A 192 8.96 12.11 -19.88
C ARG A 192 9.00 12.83 -21.23
N LYS A 193 9.23 14.14 -21.22
CA LYS A 193 9.23 15.02 -22.39
C LYS A 193 7.90 15.04 -23.16
N GLY A 194 6.77 14.85 -22.46
CA GLY A 194 5.43 14.93 -23.04
C GLY A 194 5.05 13.75 -23.95
N ARG A 195 5.84 12.67 -23.96
CA ARG A 195 5.53 11.50 -24.79
C ARG A 195 4.45 10.63 -24.13
N PRO A 196 3.51 10.06 -24.89
CA PRO A 196 2.51 9.17 -24.33
C PRO A 196 3.12 7.86 -23.82
N ARG A 197 2.58 7.31 -22.73
CA ARG A 197 2.91 5.98 -22.21
C ARG A 197 1.79 5.00 -22.57
N LYS A 198 2.14 3.73 -22.67
CA LYS A 198 1.17 2.63 -22.81
C LYS A 198 0.68 2.16 -21.43
N LEU A 199 0.24 3.09 -20.62
CA LEU A 199 -0.33 2.83 -19.29
C LEU A 199 -1.71 3.47 -19.27
N ALA A 200 -2.75 2.64 -19.12
CA ALA A 200 -4.12 3.11 -18.90
C ALA A 200 -4.20 3.75 -17.51
N VAL A 201 -4.82 4.92 -17.45
CA VAL A 201 -5.14 5.60 -16.20
C VAL A 201 -6.65 5.52 -16.01
N LEU A 202 -7.07 4.89 -14.93
CA LEU A 202 -8.46 4.63 -14.59
C LEU A 202 -8.82 5.48 -13.35
N PRO A 203 -9.44 6.65 -13.54
CA PRO A 203 -9.82 7.50 -12.44
C PRO A 203 -10.96 6.87 -11.63
N ARG A 204 -10.84 6.89 -10.31
CA ARG A 204 -11.88 6.43 -9.41
C ARG A 204 -13.11 7.34 -9.46
N ASN A 205 -14.30 6.77 -9.58
CA ASN A 205 -15.52 7.49 -9.29
C ASN A 205 -15.73 7.54 -7.77
N ALA A 206 -15.26 8.61 -7.14
CA ALA A 206 -15.30 8.79 -5.70
C ALA A 206 -16.73 8.82 -5.14
N ALA A 207 -17.66 9.47 -5.86
CA ALA A 207 -19.05 9.61 -5.43
C ALA A 207 -19.76 8.25 -5.35
N LEU A 208 -19.68 7.45 -6.41
CA LEU A 208 -20.31 6.12 -6.46
C LEU A 208 -19.58 5.13 -5.57
N SER A 209 -18.24 5.20 -5.46
CA SER A 209 -17.47 4.36 -4.52
C SER A 209 -17.88 4.63 -3.08
N ARG A 210 -18.02 5.90 -2.68
CA ARG A 210 -18.51 6.29 -1.35
C ARG A 210 -19.94 5.81 -1.11
N ARG A 211 -20.81 5.97 -2.10
CA ARG A 211 -22.19 5.53 -2.01
C ARG A 211 -22.28 4.03 -1.76
N LEU A 212 -21.45 3.25 -2.44
CA LEU A 212 -21.35 1.80 -2.23
C LEU A 212 -20.88 1.46 -0.83
N ALA A 213 -19.83 2.12 -0.34
CA ALA A 213 -19.27 1.88 0.99
C ALA A 213 -20.25 2.23 2.13
N LEU A 214 -21.07 3.27 1.95
CA LEU A 214 -22.06 3.72 2.95
C LEU A 214 -23.41 2.99 2.88
N ASN A 215 -23.61 2.20 1.83
CA ASN A 215 -24.92 1.60 1.54
C ASN A 215 -25.49 0.68 2.63
N PHE A 216 -24.64 0.22 3.57
CA PHE A 216 -25.03 -0.70 4.62
C PHE A 216 -25.23 -0.02 5.98
N ASN A 217 -24.99 1.29 6.08
CA ASN A 217 -24.97 2.07 7.31
C ASN A 217 -26.10 3.14 7.42
N GLY A 218 -27.03 3.19 6.47
CA GLY A 218 -28.06 4.24 6.43
C GLY A 218 -29.17 3.94 5.43
N ASP A 219 -29.58 4.95 4.67
CA ASP A 219 -30.54 4.81 3.56
C ASP A 219 -29.94 3.90 2.48
N VAL A 220 -30.44 2.70 2.41
CA VAL A 220 -29.92 1.64 1.55
C VAL A 220 -30.55 1.80 0.17
N LEU A 221 -29.72 2.03 -0.85
CA LEU A 221 -30.11 1.85 -2.24
C LEU A 221 -30.32 0.37 -2.52
N THR A 222 -31.33 0.04 -3.31
CA THR A 222 -31.40 -1.28 -3.90
C THR A 222 -30.29 -1.48 -4.93
N ALA A 223 -29.97 -2.74 -5.24
CA ALA A 223 -28.97 -3.05 -6.27
C ALA A 223 -29.35 -2.47 -7.65
N GLY A 224 -30.63 -2.52 -8.03
CA GLY A 224 -31.15 -1.93 -9.27
C GLY A 224 -30.95 -0.41 -9.30
N GLN A 225 -31.29 0.30 -8.20
CA GLN A 225 -31.06 1.75 -8.09
C GLN A 225 -29.58 2.10 -8.19
N TYR A 226 -28.71 1.26 -7.61
CA TYR A 226 -27.27 1.49 -7.71
C TYR A 226 -26.76 1.23 -9.14
N ALA A 227 -27.22 0.19 -9.80
CA ALA A 227 -26.91 -0.10 -11.21
C ALA A 227 -27.40 1.03 -12.14
N ASP A 228 -28.59 1.59 -11.88
CA ASP A 228 -29.08 2.76 -12.60
C ASP A 228 -28.15 3.98 -12.44
N LEU A 229 -27.66 4.25 -11.21
CA LEU A 229 -26.69 5.33 -10.99
C LEU A 229 -25.37 5.10 -11.73
N VAL A 230 -24.90 3.84 -11.84
CA VAL A 230 -23.72 3.50 -12.64
C VAL A 230 -23.96 3.75 -14.12
N HIS A 231 -25.11 3.36 -14.64
CA HIS A 231 -25.50 3.59 -16.03
C HIS A 231 -25.64 5.09 -16.34
N ASP A 232 -26.38 5.83 -15.50
CA ASP A 232 -26.71 7.24 -15.69
C ASP A 232 -25.49 8.16 -15.57
N ALA A 233 -24.44 7.74 -14.83
CA ALA A 233 -23.17 8.45 -14.79
C ALA A 233 -22.49 8.51 -16.16
N GLY A 234 -22.83 7.58 -17.06
CA GLY A 234 -22.35 7.56 -18.44
C GLY A 234 -20.86 7.32 -18.59
N GLY A 235 -20.34 7.54 -19.80
CA GLY A 235 -18.92 7.40 -20.10
C GLY A 235 -18.50 6.00 -20.52
N GLU A 236 -17.19 5.75 -20.50
CA GLU A 236 -16.55 4.53 -21.01
C GLU A 236 -16.28 3.52 -19.91
N VAL A 237 -15.89 4.00 -18.72
CA VAL A 237 -15.48 3.19 -17.59
C VAL A 237 -16.06 3.74 -16.29
N MET A 238 -16.40 2.84 -15.39
CA MET A 238 -16.79 3.17 -14.01
C MET A 238 -15.88 2.40 -13.06
N ALA A 239 -14.79 3.06 -12.64
CA ALA A 239 -13.86 2.47 -11.68
C ALA A 239 -14.32 2.77 -10.25
N LEU A 240 -14.80 1.75 -9.57
CA LEU A 240 -15.18 1.80 -8.16
C LEU A 240 -14.07 1.19 -7.32
N TYR A 241 -13.58 1.96 -6.36
CA TYR A 241 -12.53 1.50 -5.45
C TYR A 241 -12.82 1.96 -4.03
N GLY A 242 -12.80 1.03 -3.10
CA GLY A 242 -13.06 1.28 -1.68
C GLY A 242 -12.44 0.23 -0.78
N ASP A 243 -12.65 0.38 0.52
CA ASP A 243 -12.27 -0.66 1.47
C ASP A 243 -13.12 -1.91 1.26
N PHE A 244 -12.52 -3.07 1.52
CA PHE A 244 -13.25 -4.34 1.54
C PHE A 244 -14.42 -4.26 2.53
N PRO A 245 -15.59 -4.76 2.20
CA PRO A 245 -16.77 -4.68 3.07
C PRO A 245 -16.52 -5.37 4.42
N LEU A 246 -16.41 -4.57 5.49
CA LEU A 246 -16.13 -5.02 6.85
C LEU A 246 -17.40 -5.01 7.72
N VAL A 247 -18.46 -5.65 7.24
CA VAL A 247 -19.72 -5.79 8.00
C VAL A 247 -19.68 -7.12 8.75
N GLU A 248 -19.96 -7.06 10.06
CA GLU A 248 -19.88 -8.25 10.92
C GLU A 248 -21.03 -9.23 10.65
N THR A 249 -20.68 -10.48 10.43
CA THR A 249 -21.65 -11.57 10.28
C THR A 249 -22.54 -11.72 11.53
N GLY A 250 -23.77 -12.18 11.33
CA GLY A 250 -24.77 -12.29 12.39
C GLY A 250 -25.44 -10.96 12.78
N THR A 251 -25.22 -9.91 12.01
CA THR A 251 -25.90 -8.61 12.18
C THR A 251 -26.91 -8.39 11.05
N PRO A 252 -27.99 -7.60 11.30
CA PRO A 252 -28.94 -7.23 10.23
C PRO A 252 -28.26 -6.48 9.07
N ALA A 253 -27.18 -5.74 9.33
CA ALA A 253 -26.42 -5.05 8.32
C ALA A 253 -25.68 -6.04 7.38
N TYR A 254 -25.18 -7.15 7.93
CA TYR A 254 -24.54 -8.20 7.14
C TYR A 254 -25.54 -8.87 6.19
N GLU A 255 -26.73 -9.21 6.67
CA GLU A 255 -27.78 -9.83 5.83
C GLU A 255 -28.18 -8.89 4.68
N LYS A 256 -28.37 -7.60 4.94
CA LYS A 256 -28.62 -6.58 3.92
C LYS A 256 -27.47 -6.48 2.92
N MET A 257 -26.23 -6.54 3.40
CA MET A 257 -25.06 -6.53 2.53
C MET A 257 -25.03 -7.75 1.60
N VAL A 258 -25.27 -8.94 2.14
CA VAL A 258 -25.31 -10.17 1.33
C VAL A 258 -26.41 -10.12 0.28
N GLU A 259 -27.62 -9.67 0.66
CA GLU A 259 -28.74 -9.50 -0.27
C GLU A 259 -28.42 -8.49 -1.37
N PHE A 260 -27.86 -7.34 -1.01
CA PHE A 260 -27.45 -6.30 -1.94
C PHE A 260 -26.42 -6.83 -2.94
N TRP A 261 -25.35 -7.48 -2.48
CA TRP A 261 -24.31 -8.00 -3.38
C TRP A 261 -24.81 -9.10 -4.31
N ARG A 262 -25.71 -9.96 -3.82
CA ARG A 262 -26.35 -10.99 -4.65
C ARG A 262 -27.19 -10.35 -5.75
N SER A 263 -28.05 -9.41 -5.38
CA SER A 263 -28.88 -8.68 -6.33
C SER A 263 -28.05 -7.83 -7.29
N LEU A 264 -26.95 -7.19 -6.83
CA LEU A 264 -26.08 -6.43 -7.70
C LEU A 264 -25.35 -7.31 -8.71
N ALA A 265 -24.88 -8.49 -8.30
CA ALA A 265 -24.26 -9.44 -9.21
C ALA A 265 -25.26 -9.89 -10.30
N GLU A 266 -26.51 -10.15 -9.95
CA GLU A 266 -27.58 -10.44 -10.92
C GLU A 266 -27.83 -9.26 -11.85
N GLU A 267 -28.01 -8.05 -11.32
CA GLU A 267 -28.23 -6.83 -12.10
C GLU A 267 -27.12 -6.61 -13.13
N VAL A 268 -25.84 -6.57 -12.70
CA VAL A 268 -24.73 -6.25 -13.60
C VAL A 268 -24.39 -7.34 -14.61
N THR A 269 -24.88 -8.58 -14.40
CA THR A 269 -24.65 -9.69 -15.33
C THR A 269 -25.83 -9.94 -16.26
N THR A 270 -27.03 -9.48 -15.93
CA THR A 270 -28.23 -9.60 -16.78
C THR A 270 -28.50 -8.37 -17.63
N ARG A 271 -28.03 -7.20 -17.20
CA ARG A 271 -28.17 -5.94 -17.96
C ARG A 271 -27.28 -5.97 -19.20
N THR A 272 -27.76 -5.37 -20.27
CA THR A 272 -27.02 -5.20 -21.52
C THR A 272 -26.35 -3.83 -21.64
N ASP A 273 -26.57 -2.94 -20.68
CA ASP A 273 -26.12 -1.54 -20.67
C ASP A 273 -24.94 -1.28 -19.70
N ILE A 274 -24.50 -2.27 -18.95
CA ILE A 274 -23.30 -2.27 -18.10
C ILE A 274 -22.50 -3.56 -18.40
N VAL A 275 -21.16 -3.45 -18.47
CA VAL A 275 -20.29 -4.60 -18.72
C VAL A 275 -19.26 -4.71 -17.60
N PRO A 276 -19.30 -5.77 -16.77
CA PRO A 276 -18.23 -6.00 -15.78
C PRO A 276 -16.88 -6.23 -16.46
N ALA A 277 -15.84 -5.52 -16.00
CA ALA A 277 -14.49 -5.65 -16.55
C ALA A 277 -13.43 -5.39 -15.47
N ASN A 278 -12.34 -6.13 -15.53
CA ASN A 278 -11.19 -5.88 -14.67
C ASN A 278 -10.26 -4.80 -15.24
N PRO A 279 -9.45 -4.12 -14.43
CA PRO A 279 -8.52 -3.09 -14.90
C PRO A 279 -7.58 -3.53 -16.03
N THR A 280 -7.08 -4.78 -15.97
CA THR A 280 -6.24 -5.33 -17.04
C THR A 280 -7.01 -5.53 -18.33
N GLU A 281 -8.25 -5.98 -18.28
CA GLU A 281 -9.11 -6.15 -19.47
C GLU A 281 -9.43 -4.79 -20.10
N ILE A 282 -9.73 -3.77 -19.28
CA ILE A 282 -9.95 -2.39 -19.77
C ILE A 282 -8.72 -1.92 -20.53
N ALA A 283 -7.50 -2.11 -19.97
CA ALA A 283 -6.27 -1.74 -20.64
C ALA A 283 -5.98 -2.56 -21.92
N GLU A 284 -6.54 -3.76 -22.06
CA GLU A 284 -6.43 -4.59 -23.27
C GLU A 284 -7.44 -4.18 -24.35
N TRP A 285 -8.66 -3.80 -23.95
CA TRP A 285 -9.75 -3.49 -24.89
C TRP A 285 -9.66 -2.09 -25.49
N PHE A 286 -9.11 -1.13 -24.75
CA PHE A 286 -8.91 0.22 -25.26
C PHE A 286 -7.63 0.36 -26.07
N GLN A 287 -7.68 1.13 -27.13
CA GLN A 287 -6.48 1.59 -27.83
C GLN A 287 -5.82 2.71 -27.01
N ILE A 288 -5.10 2.36 -25.96
CA ILE A 288 -4.54 3.30 -24.98
C ILE A 288 -3.74 4.43 -25.64
N THR A 289 -3.16 4.18 -26.82
CA THR A 289 -2.43 5.19 -27.60
C THR A 289 -3.34 6.31 -28.16
N GLU A 290 -4.64 6.11 -28.20
CA GLU A 290 -5.64 7.06 -28.68
C GLU A 290 -6.37 7.79 -27.54
N CYS A 291 -6.30 7.24 -26.30
CA CYS A 291 -6.93 7.84 -25.14
C CYS A 291 -6.38 9.24 -24.82
N PRO A 292 -7.17 10.14 -24.21
CA PRO A 292 -6.69 11.42 -23.71
C PRO A 292 -5.52 11.27 -22.74
N MET A 293 -4.53 12.18 -22.81
CA MET A 293 -3.38 12.15 -21.89
C MET A 293 -3.67 12.92 -20.61
N VAL A 294 -3.32 12.31 -19.49
CA VAL A 294 -3.37 12.94 -18.17
C VAL A 294 -2.05 13.62 -17.85
N ASP A 295 -2.13 14.87 -17.40
CA ASP A 295 -1.03 15.61 -16.78
C ASP A 295 -1.37 15.89 -15.32
N CYS A 296 -0.55 15.36 -14.43
CA CYS A 296 -0.56 15.67 -13.01
C CYS A 296 0.86 15.98 -12.60
N PRO A 297 1.30 17.25 -12.76
CA PRO A 297 2.67 17.64 -12.51
C PRO A 297 3.07 17.32 -11.07
N ASP A 298 4.30 16.89 -10.92
CA ASP A 298 4.86 16.56 -9.61
C ASP A 298 5.04 17.86 -8.83
N PRO A 299 4.33 18.04 -7.72
CA PRO A 299 4.60 19.19 -6.89
C PRO A 299 5.94 18.95 -6.18
N VAL A 300 6.89 19.84 -6.40
CA VAL A 300 8.10 19.90 -5.59
C VAL A 300 7.64 20.18 -4.15
N ASP A 301 7.90 19.25 -3.21
CA ASP A 301 7.57 19.33 -1.80
C ASP A 301 6.10 19.14 -1.36
N SER A 302 5.18 18.69 -2.18
CA SER A 302 3.84 18.37 -1.69
C SER A 302 3.68 16.88 -1.38
N LEU A 303 3.18 16.61 -0.18
CA LEU A 303 2.67 15.31 0.19
C LEU A 303 1.28 15.10 -0.41
N PRO A 304 0.88 13.84 -0.66
CA PRO A 304 -0.44 13.56 -1.20
C PRO A 304 -1.51 14.04 -0.21
N GLU A 305 -2.55 14.68 -0.73
CA GLU A 305 -3.71 15.08 0.07
C GLU A 305 -4.34 13.86 0.79
N THR A 306 -4.20 12.68 0.20
CA THR A 306 -4.60 11.41 0.79
C THR A 306 -3.93 11.10 2.13
N MET A 307 -2.75 11.67 2.41
CA MET A 307 -2.07 11.54 3.71
C MET A 307 -2.83 12.25 4.84
N SER A 308 -3.52 13.34 4.55
CA SER A 308 -4.32 14.05 5.55
C SER A 308 -5.52 13.23 6.04
N GLY A 309 -5.96 12.28 5.22
CA GLY A 309 -7.17 11.54 5.47
C GLY A 309 -8.47 12.28 5.15
N GLN A 310 -8.37 13.46 4.54
CA GLN A 310 -9.52 14.25 4.07
C GLN A 310 -9.21 14.79 2.68
N PRO A 311 -10.04 14.48 1.67
CA PRO A 311 -9.90 15.06 0.35
C PRO A 311 -9.88 16.60 0.39
N GLY A 312 -8.95 17.20 -0.35
CA GLY A 312 -8.79 18.65 -0.40
C GLY A 312 -8.17 19.31 0.83
N THR A 313 -7.78 18.53 1.84
CA THR A 313 -7.11 19.04 3.04
C THR A 313 -5.63 18.66 3.01
N PRO A 314 -4.70 19.62 3.15
CA PRO A 314 -3.28 19.29 3.21
C PRO A 314 -2.93 18.51 4.50
N PRO A 315 -1.86 17.70 4.49
CA PRO A 315 -1.35 17.06 5.70
C PRO A 315 -1.01 18.09 6.79
N SER A 316 -1.25 17.70 8.05
CA SER A 316 -0.86 18.54 9.19
C SER A 316 0.66 18.66 9.27
N HIS A 317 1.14 19.70 9.97
CA HIS A 317 2.58 19.89 10.20
C HIS A 317 3.23 18.67 10.88
N ALA A 318 2.55 18.05 11.85
CA ALA A 318 3.03 16.84 12.51
C ALA A 318 3.17 15.65 11.53
N GLN A 319 2.17 15.43 10.69
CA GLN A 319 2.22 14.39 9.66
C GLN A 319 3.40 14.63 8.70
N TRP A 320 3.58 15.89 8.27
CA TRP A 320 4.67 16.26 7.37
C TRP A 320 6.04 16.02 8.00
N VAL A 321 6.25 16.49 9.23
CA VAL A 321 7.54 16.33 9.96
C VAL A 321 7.88 14.87 10.16
N LEU A 322 6.90 14.05 10.63
CA LEU A 322 7.16 12.63 10.89
C LEU A 322 7.38 11.83 9.60
N PHE A 323 6.67 12.17 8.53
CA PHE A 323 6.97 11.59 7.22
C PHE A 323 8.41 11.85 6.78
N ARG A 324 8.90 13.12 6.91
CA ARG A 324 10.28 13.48 6.56
C ARG A 324 11.30 12.83 7.47
N ASN A 325 10.99 12.66 8.76
CA ASN A 325 11.86 11.92 9.68
C ASN A 325 12.00 10.45 9.26
N ILE A 326 10.91 9.78 8.91
CA ILE A 326 10.93 8.42 8.39
C ILE A 326 11.78 8.36 7.11
N GLU A 327 11.51 9.22 6.15
CA GLU A 327 12.25 9.29 4.88
C GLU A 327 13.76 9.44 5.11
N SER A 328 14.17 10.29 6.04
CA SER A 328 15.59 10.56 6.35
C SER A 328 16.36 9.32 6.81
N LEU A 329 15.68 8.31 7.33
CA LEU A 329 16.28 7.05 7.77
C LEU A 329 16.56 6.06 6.63
N GLU A 330 16.00 6.26 5.43
CA GLU A 330 16.07 5.30 4.32
C GLU A 330 17.50 4.85 4.03
N THR A 331 18.38 5.81 3.76
CA THR A 331 19.76 5.53 3.35
C THR A 331 20.53 4.74 4.41
N ASP A 332 20.38 5.14 5.67
CA ASP A 332 21.12 4.53 6.78
C ASP A 332 20.53 3.16 7.15
N ALA A 333 19.22 3.00 7.11
CA ALA A 333 18.56 1.71 7.32
C ALA A 333 18.93 0.70 6.21
N LYS A 334 18.93 1.12 4.96
CA LYS A 334 19.37 0.28 3.83
C LYS A 334 20.84 -0.12 3.94
N ARG A 335 21.70 0.79 4.38
CA ARG A 335 23.12 0.49 4.62
C ARG A 335 23.32 -0.51 5.75
N ALA A 336 22.53 -0.42 6.80
CA ALA A 336 22.53 -1.38 7.89
C ALA A 336 22.02 -2.76 7.43
N GLY A 337 20.94 -2.79 6.66
CA GLY A 337 20.35 -4.02 6.13
C GLY A 337 19.62 -4.85 7.20
N GLY A 338 19.26 -6.09 6.84
CA GLY A 338 18.67 -7.07 7.77
C GLY A 338 17.39 -6.58 8.43
N ASP A 339 17.29 -6.77 9.75
CA ASP A 339 16.12 -6.38 10.53
C ASP A 339 15.90 -4.85 10.56
N LEU A 340 16.96 -4.05 10.50
CA LEU A 340 16.84 -2.57 10.57
C LEU A 340 16.15 -1.99 9.34
N VAL A 341 16.41 -2.50 8.14
CA VAL A 341 15.68 -2.07 6.94
C VAL A 341 14.23 -2.56 6.98
N ARG A 342 13.98 -3.74 7.55
CA ARG A 342 12.63 -4.25 7.73
C ARG A 342 11.83 -3.38 8.70
N ARG A 343 12.40 -3.02 9.86
CA ARG A 343 11.79 -2.08 10.83
C ARG A 343 11.49 -0.72 10.19
N PHE A 344 12.45 -0.16 9.44
CA PHE A 344 12.25 1.08 8.68
C PHE A 344 11.01 0.98 7.77
N ARG A 345 10.88 -0.10 7.03
CA ARG A 345 9.77 -0.31 6.09
C ARG A 345 8.41 -0.38 6.77
N TYR A 346 8.30 -1.03 7.91
CA TYR A 346 7.06 -1.01 8.69
C TYR A 346 6.67 0.40 9.15
N LEU A 347 7.64 1.25 9.50
CA LEU A 347 7.35 2.64 9.86
C LEU A 347 6.83 3.48 8.68
N THR A 348 7.07 3.05 7.43
CA THR A 348 6.55 3.75 6.24
C THR A 348 5.05 3.54 6.02
N THR A 349 4.39 2.64 6.75
CA THR A 349 2.94 2.38 6.62
C THR A 349 2.14 3.66 6.82
N SER A 350 1.25 3.95 5.87
CA SER A 350 0.50 5.23 5.82
C SER A 350 -0.38 5.47 7.03
N ASP A 351 -0.92 4.40 7.62
CA ASP A 351 -1.84 4.47 8.76
C ASP A 351 -1.21 5.14 9.99
N HIS A 352 0.10 4.96 10.20
CA HIS A 352 0.79 5.63 11.29
C HIS A 352 0.68 7.17 11.23
N LEU A 353 0.68 7.72 10.01
CA LEU A 353 0.47 9.14 9.80
C LEU A 353 -1.02 9.51 9.87
N GLN A 354 -1.91 8.62 9.39
CA GLN A 354 -3.35 8.85 9.45
C GLN A 354 -3.91 8.84 10.88
N TYR A 355 -3.30 8.10 11.82
CA TYR A 355 -3.66 8.11 13.24
C TYR A 355 -3.36 9.45 13.95
N LEU A 356 -2.59 10.34 13.34
CA LEU A 356 -2.26 11.67 13.86
C LEU A 356 -3.34 12.72 13.58
N ARG A 357 -4.54 12.31 13.18
CA ARG A 357 -5.68 13.21 12.94
C ARG A 357 -6.48 13.42 14.22
N GLU A 358 -7.04 14.63 14.34
CA GLU A 358 -8.01 14.89 15.41
C GLU A 358 -9.26 13.99 15.27
N ASN A 359 -9.75 13.49 16.38
CA ASN A 359 -10.95 12.65 16.43
C ASN A 359 -12.16 13.42 15.88
N GLY A 360 -12.91 12.80 14.97
CA GLY A 360 -14.14 13.36 14.39
C GLY A 360 -14.05 13.76 12.93
N ALA A 361 -12.87 13.74 12.31
CA ALA A 361 -12.78 13.89 10.87
C ALA A 361 -13.37 12.65 10.18
N SER A 362 -14.37 12.84 9.34
CA SER A 362 -14.97 11.76 8.56
C SER A 362 -13.89 11.06 7.75
N ARG A 363 -13.80 9.75 7.89
CA ARG A 363 -12.82 8.97 7.16
C ARG A 363 -13.34 8.69 5.76
N GLU A 364 -12.83 9.40 4.80
CA GLU A 364 -13.15 9.18 3.39
C GLU A 364 -12.08 8.40 2.63
N LEU A 365 -11.01 8.02 3.33
CA LEU A 365 -9.87 7.36 2.71
C LEU A 365 -9.91 5.86 2.86
N ILE A 366 -9.30 5.24 1.89
CA ILE A 366 -9.04 3.81 1.80
C ILE A 366 -7.93 3.46 2.79
N GLY A 367 -8.15 2.46 3.62
CA GLY A 367 -7.19 1.96 4.61
C GLY A 367 -7.86 1.30 5.82
N ASP A 368 -7.13 1.10 6.91
CA ASP A 368 -7.72 0.48 8.10
C ASP A 368 -8.62 1.45 8.90
N PRO A 369 -9.91 1.12 9.12
CA PRO A 369 -10.82 1.99 9.89
C PRO A 369 -10.53 2.03 11.39
N ILE A 370 -9.73 1.12 11.94
CA ILE A 370 -9.49 1.06 13.37
C ILE A 370 -8.24 1.85 13.77
N ASN A 371 -8.45 3.01 14.40
CA ASN A 371 -7.41 3.66 15.18
C ASN A 371 -7.41 3.03 16.58
N PRO A 372 -6.35 2.30 17.00
CA PRO A 372 -6.30 1.62 18.29
C PRO A 372 -5.92 2.55 19.45
N TYR A 373 -5.46 3.76 19.14
CA TYR A 373 -4.97 4.70 20.12
C TYR A 373 -6.11 5.53 20.70
N ASP A 374 -6.06 5.77 21.98
CA ASP A 374 -7.06 6.58 22.72
C ASP A 374 -6.96 8.07 22.40
N SER A 375 -5.79 8.53 21.93
CA SER A 375 -5.56 9.92 21.57
C SER A 375 -4.54 10.09 20.44
N VAL A 376 -4.59 11.23 19.77
CA VAL A 376 -3.55 11.66 18.81
C VAL A 376 -2.18 11.76 19.50
N ALA A 377 -2.15 12.15 20.77
CA ALA A 377 -0.90 12.24 21.53
C ALA A 377 -0.25 10.86 21.70
N THR A 378 -1.04 9.82 22.04
CA THR A 378 -0.57 8.44 22.16
C THR A 378 -0.07 7.91 20.82
N ALA A 379 -0.80 8.15 19.73
CA ALA A 379 -0.36 7.76 18.38
C ALA A 379 0.94 8.46 17.96
N THR A 380 1.05 9.77 18.25
CA THR A 380 2.26 10.57 17.98
C THR A 380 3.44 10.06 18.77
N TYR A 381 3.24 9.77 20.06
CA TYR A 381 4.28 9.20 20.92
C TYR A 381 4.78 7.85 20.38
N ALA A 382 3.87 6.92 20.07
CA ALA A 382 4.23 5.60 19.56
C ALA A 382 5.08 5.70 18.27
N LEU A 383 4.67 6.54 17.33
CA LEU A 383 5.41 6.73 16.08
C LEU A 383 6.76 7.42 16.30
N THR A 384 6.79 8.50 17.09
CA THR A 384 8.04 9.23 17.37
C THR A 384 9.04 8.33 18.08
N HIS A 385 8.60 7.59 19.10
CA HIS A 385 9.45 6.67 19.85
C HIS A 385 10.04 5.58 18.92
N ALA A 386 9.23 4.97 18.05
CA ALA A 386 9.70 3.95 17.12
C ALA A 386 10.70 4.51 16.08
N ILE A 387 10.52 5.76 15.63
CA ILE A 387 11.47 6.47 14.76
C ILE A 387 12.79 6.69 15.50
N ASP A 388 12.77 7.19 16.75
CA ASP A 388 13.95 7.48 17.55
C ASP A 388 14.74 6.20 17.88
N GLU A 389 14.06 5.12 18.28
CA GLU A 389 14.70 3.82 18.48
C GLU A 389 15.43 3.33 17.22
N LEU A 390 14.74 3.39 16.09
CA LEU A 390 15.35 2.98 14.82
C LEU A 390 16.54 3.86 14.46
N PHE A 391 16.41 5.20 14.62
CA PHE A 391 17.51 6.14 14.38
C PHE A 391 18.75 5.76 15.18
N HIS A 392 18.61 5.52 16.49
CA HIS A 392 19.72 5.14 17.36
C HIS A 392 20.31 3.78 17.01
N ALA A 393 19.46 2.78 16.70
CA ALA A 393 19.90 1.45 16.31
C ALA A 393 20.71 1.46 15.01
N VAL A 394 20.21 2.16 13.99
CA VAL A 394 20.86 2.29 12.67
C VAL A 394 22.19 3.03 12.80
N ARG A 395 22.22 4.13 13.55
CA ARG A 395 23.42 4.92 13.77
C ARG A 395 24.51 4.12 14.50
N SER A 396 24.14 3.43 15.57
CA SER A 396 25.05 2.57 16.35
C SER A 396 25.62 1.46 15.47
N PHE A 397 24.77 0.77 14.69
CA PHE A 397 25.20 -0.28 13.78
C PHE A 397 26.17 0.24 12.71
N ASN A 398 25.90 1.39 12.10
CA ASN A 398 26.75 1.96 11.06
C ASN A 398 28.10 2.43 11.62
N ILE A 399 28.14 2.94 12.86
CA ILE A 399 29.40 3.28 13.55
C ILE A 399 30.24 2.03 13.80
N LEU A 400 29.64 0.98 14.36
CA LEU A 400 30.34 -0.28 14.64
C LEU A 400 30.87 -0.92 13.34
N LYS A 401 30.08 -0.93 12.29
CA LYS A 401 30.49 -1.45 10.97
C LYS A 401 31.64 -0.66 10.36
N LYS A 402 31.67 0.67 10.59
CA LYS A 402 32.77 1.54 10.15
C LYS A 402 34.01 1.29 10.96
N SER A 403 33.89 1.17 12.29
CA SER A 403 35.01 0.87 13.18
C SER A 403 35.63 -0.50 12.91
N ALA A 404 34.82 -1.51 12.62
CA ALA A 404 35.30 -2.86 12.26
C ALA A 404 36.06 -2.90 10.92
N ARG A 405 35.88 -1.92 10.05
CA ARG A 405 36.61 -1.78 8.78
C ARG A 405 37.84 -0.89 8.86
N THR A 406 38.01 -0.14 9.97
CA THR A 406 39.17 0.73 10.18
C THR A 406 40.23 -0.11 10.91
N PRO A 407 41.40 -0.37 10.35
CA PRO A 407 42.46 -1.06 11.07
C PRO A 407 42.86 -0.23 12.29
N VAL A 408 42.76 -0.84 13.47
CA VAL A 408 43.23 -0.24 14.71
C VAL A 408 44.76 -0.37 14.73
N ILE A 409 45.47 0.74 14.56
CA ILE A 409 46.93 0.77 14.74
C ILE A 409 47.19 0.91 16.24
N VAL A 410 47.57 -0.18 16.89
CA VAL A 410 48.00 -0.15 18.27
C VAL A 410 49.48 0.29 18.28
N VAL A 411 49.72 1.52 18.71
CA VAL A 411 51.10 1.99 18.99
C VAL A 411 51.46 1.57 20.41
N THR A 412 52.34 0.62 20.53
CA THR A 412 52.89 0.21 21.85
C THR A 412 53.89 1.27 22.32
N PRO A 413 53.81 1.74 23.60
CA PRO A 413 54.63 2.85 24.08
C PRO A 413 56.13 2.55 24.17
N GLU A 414 56.55 1.31 23.99
CA GLU A 414 57.93 0.93 24.39
C GLU A 414 59.03 1.23 23.37
N THR A 415 58.77 1.56 22.13
CA THR A 415 59.83 1.69 21.14
C THR A 415 59.87 2.95 20.29
N GLY A 416 58.86 3.82 20.27
CA GLY A 416 58.85 5.05 19.50
C GLY A 416 59.10 4.85 17.98
N ARG A 417 59.14 3.66 17.47
CA ARG A 417 59.31 3.32 16.04
C ARG A 417 58.29 2.30 15.59
N LEU A 418 57.59 2.62 14.55
CA LEU A 418 56.75 1.67 13.82
C LEU A 418 57.63 0.57 13.21
N PRO A 419 57.37 -0.71 13.45
CA PRO A 419 58.10 -1.78 12.74
C PRO A 419 57.69 -1.81 11.30
N SER A 420 58.65 -1.64 10.40
CA SER A 420 58.45 -1.59 8.93
C SER A 420 58.07 -2.95 8.30
N GLU A 421 58.09 -4.05 9.08
CA GLU A 421 57.90 -5.40 8.53
C GLU A 421 56.76 -6.21 9.16
N GLY A 422 55.94 -5.64 10.05
CA GLY A 422 54.93 -6.39 10.81
C GLY A 422 53.48 -6.24 10.40
N MET A 423 53.14 -5.29 9.52
CA MET A 423 51.73 -4.96 9.22
C MET A 423 50.93 -6.10 8.58
N GLY A 424 51.56 -6.93 7.78
CA GLY A 424 50.89 -8.09 7.15
C GLY A 424 50.53 -9.23 8.12
N GLN A 425 51.29 -9.41 9.17
CA GLN A 425 51.04 -10.47 10.17
C GLN A 425 50.02 -10.03 11.23
N PHE A 426 50.02 -8.75 11.59
CA PHE A 426 49.05 -8.18 12.55
C PHE A 426 47.62 -8.11 11.97
N ALA A 427 47.48 -7.72 10.71
CA ALA A 427 46.20 -7.76 10.02
C ALA A 427 45.65 -9.20 9.91
N LYS A 428 46.49 -10.20 9.75
CA LYS A 428 46.12 -11.63 9.80
C LYS A 428 45.73 -12.10 11.18
N TYR A 429 46.36 -11.59 12.23
CA TYR A 429 46.04 -11.96 13.63
C TYR A 429 44.67 -11.44 14.07
N VAL A 430 44.34 -10.19 13.70
CA VAL A 430 43.03 -9.57 14.00
C VAL A 430 41.90 -10.15 13.17
N SER A 431 42.16 -10.51 11.90
CA SER A 431 41.15 -11.12 11.02
C SER A 431 40.93 -12.62 11.28
N GLY A 432 41.84 -13.29 11.97
CA GLY A 432 41.79 -14.74 12.22
C GLY A 432 41.11 -15.15 13.56
N LYS A 433 40.85 -14.22 14.48
CA LYS A 433 40.09 -14.49 15.70
C LYS A 433 38.65 -14.11 15.55
N SER A 434 37.78 -15.08 15.40
CA SER A 434 36.33 -14.99 15.54
C SER A 434 35.88 -14.89 17.01
N GLY A 435 36.57 -14.07 17.82
CA GLY A 435 36.23 -13.78 19.21
C GLY A 435 35.47 -12.44 19.28
N GLY A 436 34.40 -12.40 20.07
CA GLY A 436 33.50 -11.26 20.15
C GLY A 436 34.19 -9.97 20.63
N LEU A 437 33.58 -8.85 20.28
CA LEU A 437 33.98 -7.46 20.59
C LEU A 437 34.39 -7.23 22.07
N GLY A 438 33.94 -8.08 23.03
CA GLY A 438 34.26 -7.98 24.43
C GLY A 438 35.76 -8.23 24.78
N GLU A 439 36.46 -9.07 24.02
CA GLU A 439 37.89 -9.31 24.23
C GLU A 439 38.79 -8.20 23.72
N VAL A 440 38.33 -7.45 22.70
CA VAL A 440 39.11 -6.33 22.16
C VAL A 440 39.06 -5.11 23.10
N ILE A 441 37.93 -4.90 23.78
CA ILE A 441 37.74 -3.78 24.74
C ILE A 441 38.54 -4.06 26.05
N SER A 442 38.64 -5.33 26.47
CA SER A 442 39.40 -5.70 27.65
C SER A 442 40.93 -5.58 27.48
N ALA A 443 41.41 -5.53 26.24
CA ALA A 443 42.83 -5.32 25.93
C ALA A 443 43.23 -3.84 25.81
N LEU A 444 42.24 -2.90 25.83
CA LEU A 444 42.42 -1.47 25.72
C LEU A 444 42.22 -0.70 27.04
N CYS A 445 41.84 -1.40 28.13
CA CYS A 445 41.88 -0.95 29.52
C CYS A 445 43.02 -1.65 30.27
#